data_1a8ef1d95e5d15e989389736f02bc710
#
_entry.id   1a8ef1d95e5d15e989389736f02bc710
#
_cell.length_a   1.000
_cell.length_b   1.000
_cell.length_c   1.000
_cell.angle_alpha   90.00
_cell.angle_beta   90.00
_cell.angle_gamma   90.00
#
_symmetry.space_group_name_H-M   'P 1'
#
loop_
_entity.id
_entity.type
_entity.pdbx_description
1 polymer ?
#
loop_
_entity_poly.entity_id
_entity_poly.type
_entity_poly.pdbx_seq_one_letter_code
_entity_poly.pdbx_strand_id
1 'polypeptide(L)'
;MTPQSNFMVLAPIEPSREVALRALLDSMNEAPGRVNPKNALIPFEQFDRLHFGRLVILNDQTTGDIRVYRREPQTYPLYLALLGDIDGDANSFLTDLAGRAAAGLRAIFSCCADFYADTDLVSWMQSHEAPAIANYVNWRGRTVRRAREEAKLRDAIEDYLRIHAPALADLPAREIHQRLRQFVQAEKTAGRLPLAPEERTPLRWSISNLLHLLGMPLLFLLVLPLLLLITPFYLLRLRHLEKTDPELCARVDQTYSDGLAQAEDHLVTNQFTAMGSLKPGLVRLVTTIGILSIVNWGARHIFTRGRLARIRKIHFARWVFLDSRKRMVFFSNYDGTVESYMDDFINKTGFGLNMVFSNGIGYPRTNWLALDGCQDERKYKDFLRRHTLPSQVWYKAYPGLTAIDLERNSRIRQGLETAALSEADARNWIALL
;
A
#
# COMPACT_ATOMS: atom_id res chain seq x y z
N MET A 1 -13.54 -6.17 14.74
CA MET A 1 -12.48 -5.35 14.11
C MET A 1 -13.06 -4.47 13.02
N THR A 2 -12.56 -3.27 12.83
CA THR A 2 -12.88 -2.41 11.69
C THR A 2 -11.97 -2.78 10.53
N PRO A 3 -12.50 -3.33 9.41
CA PRO A 3 -11.67 -3.68 8.26
C PRO A 3 -11.17 -2.41 7.56
N GLN A 4 -9.96 -2.45 7.03
CA GLN A 4 -9.43 -1.40 6.17
C GLN A 4 -9.93 -1.59 4.74
N SER A 5 -10.10 -0.47 4.05
CA SER A 5 -10.32 -0.39 2.61
C SER A 5 -9.39 0.62 1.95
N ASN A 6 -9.51 0.78 0.66
CA ASN A 6 -8.80 1.82 -0.09
C ASN A 6 -9.77 2.53 -1.03
N PHE A 7 -9.41 3.72 -1.42
CA PHE A 7 -10.07 4.48 -2.49
C PHE A 7 -9.01 5.01 -3.45
N MET A 8 -9.40 5.26 -4.69
CA MET A 8 -8.60 5.94 -5.69
C MET A 8 -9.51 6.67 -6.67
N VAL A 9 -9.51 7.99 -6.61
CA VAL A 9 -10.16 8.85 -7.59
C VAL A 9 -9.13 9.17 -8.67
N LEU A 10 -9.44 8.81 -9.92
CA LEU A 10 -8.56 8.96 -11.07
C LEU A 10 -9.22 9.82 -12.14
N ALA A 11 -8.67 10.99 -12.39
CA ALA A 11 -9.23 11.91 -13.37
C ALA A 11 -8.17 12.40 -14.37
N PRO A 12 -8.50 12.53 -15.67
CA PRO A 12 -7.60 13.11 -16.65
C PRO A 12 -7.38 14.60 -16.34
N ILE A 13 -6.12 15.05 -16.41
CA ILE A 13 -5.74 16.43 -16.19
C ILE A 13 -5.98 17.20 -17.50
N GLU A 14 -6.59 18.38 -17.40
CA GLU A 14 -6.67 19.31 -18.53
C GLU A 14 -5.27 19.82 -18.87
N PRO A 15 -4.73 19.61 -20.09
CA PRO A 15 -3.34 19.93 -20.41
C PRO A 15 -2.96 21.39 -20.13
N SER A 16 -3.86 22.31 -20.35
CA SER A 16 -3.65 23.75 -20.09
C SER A 16 -3.53 24.07 -18.60
N ARG A 17 -3.95 23.18 -17.71
CA ARG A 17 -4.00 23.37 -16.26
C ARG A 17 -2.96 22.56 -15.47
N GLU A 18 -2.12 21.79 -16.15
CA GLU A 18 -1.09 20.96 -15.47
C GLU A 18 -0.18 21.79 -14.57
N VAL A 19 0.33 22.93 -15.07
CA VAL A 19 1.24 23.80 -14.31
C VAL A 19 0.56 24.34 -13.06
N ALA A 20 -0.70 24.79 -13.19
CA ALA A 20 -1.48 25.28 -12.06
C ALA A 20 -1.73 24.18 -11.01
N LEU A 21 -2.04 22.96 -11.47
CA LEU A 21 -2.21 21.79 -10.58
C LEU A 21 -0.94 21.49 -9.82
N ARG A 22 0.22 21.45 -10.48
CA ARG A 22 1.51 21.22 -9.82
C ARG A 22 1.78 22.25 -8.74
N ALA A 23 1.55 23.53 -9.02
CA ALA A 23 1.71 24.60 -8.04
C ALA A 23 0.75 24.45 -6.84
N LEU A 24 -0.51 24.03 -7.07
CA LEU A 24 -1.45 23.73 -5.99
C LEU A 24 -0.96 22.58 -5.11
N LEU A 25 -0.49 21.49 -5.72
CA LEU A 25 -0.01 20.33 -4.98
C LEU A 25 1.27 20.65 -4.20
N ASP A 26 2.18 21.42 -4.78
CA ASP A 26 3.40 21.86 -4.10
C ASP A 26 3.09 22.73 -2.88
N SER A 27 2.05 23.58 -2.95
CA SER A 27 1.62 24.43 -1.82
C SER A 27 1.11 23.64 -0.61
N MET A 28 0.77 22.36 -0.79
CA MET A 28 0.36 21.47 0.31
C MET A 28 1.54 20.94 1.13
N ASN A 29 2.77 21.08 0.64
CA ASN A 29 3.97 20.53 1.26
C ASN A 29 4.70 21.60 2.09
N GLU A 30 5.25 21.18 3.23
CA GLU A 30 6.18 22.00 4.03
C GLU A 30 7.65 21.79 3.60
N ALA A 31 7.93 20.67 2.93
CA ALA A 31 9.22 20.36 2.30
C ALA A 31 8.98 19.33 1.17
N PRO A 32 9.90 19.16 0.22
CA PRO A 32 9.80 18.13 -0.81
C PRO A 32 9.51 16.75 -0.19
N GLY A 33 8.50 16.07 -0.71
CA GLY A 33 8.07 14.75 -0.21
C GLY A 33 7.41 14.73 1.19
N ARG A 34 7.18 15.91 1.80
CA ARG A 34 6.55 15.99 3.13
C ARG A 34 5.41 17.00 3.14
N VAL A 35 4.19 16.48 3.20
CA VAL A 35 2.99 17.31 3.26
C VAL A 35 2.84 18.00 4.62
N ASN A 36 2.32 19.23 4.62
CA ASN A 36 1.79 19.84 5.82
C ASN A 36 0.44 19.21 6.16
N PRO A 37 0.30 18.45 7.28
CA PRO A 37 -0.96 17.79 7.63
C PRO A 37 -2.13 18.75 7.83
N LYS A 38 -1.83 20.04 8.10
CA LYS A 38 -2.80 21.12 8.34
C LYS A 38 -3.01 22.01 7.12
N ASN A 39 -2.54 21.61 5.93
CA ASN A 39 -2.66 22.46 4.75
C ASN A 39 -4.13 22.82 4.45
N ALA A 40 -4.33 24.01 3.83
CA ALA A 40 -5.66 24.56 3.62
C ALA A 40 -6.51 23.80 2.59
N LEU A 41 -5.90 23.00 1.70
CA LEU A 41 -6.62 22.30 0.64
C LEU A 41 -7.23 20.99 1.17
N ILE A 42 -6.41 20.14 1.83
CA ILE A 42 -6.86 18.91 2.45
C ILE A 42 -6.23 18.79 3.84
N PRO A 43 -6.90 19.20 4.91
CA PRO A 43 -6.36 19.12 6.26
C PRO A 43 -6.33 17.66 6.75
N PHE A 44 -5.34 16.91 6.29
CA PHE A 44 -5.22 15.46 6.47
C PHE A 44 -5.31 15.01 7.93
N GLU A 45 -4.81 15.82 8.88
CA GLU A 45 -4.84 15.46 10.31
C GLU A 45 -6.26 15.35 10.88
N GLN A 46 -7.27 15.95 10.22
CA GLN A 46 -8.67 15.88 10.64
C GLN A 46 -9.35 14.55 10.28
N PHE A 47 -8.67 13.70 9.50
CA PHE A 47 -9.22 12.42 9.05
C PHE A 47 -8.65 11.24 9.87
N ASP A 48 -9.26 10.96 11.01
CA ASP A 48 -8.81 9.93 11.96
C ASP A 48 -8.86 8.49 11.41
N ARG A 49 -9.49 8.30 10.23
CA ARG A 49 -9.58 7.02 9.55
C ARG A 49 -8.56 6.84 8.42
N LEU A 50 -7.80 7.89 8.06
CA LEU A 50 -6.85 7.87 6.96
C LEU A 50 -5.46 7.43 7.44
N HIS A 51 -5.01 6.24 7.04
CA HIS A 51 -3.65 5.76 7.31
C HIS A 51 -2.61 6.48 6.48
N PHE A 52 -2.82 6.46 5.17
CA PHE A 52 -1.95 7.06 4.15
C PHE A 52 -2.79 7.73 3.09
N GLY A 53 -2.37 8.90 2.65
CA GLY A 53 -3.01 9.66 1.57
C GLY A 53 -2.00 10.16 0.57
N ARG A 54 -2.33 10.15 -0.72
CA ARG A 54 -1.46 10.64 -1.79
C ARG A 54 -2.22 11.39 -2.85
N LEU A 55 -1.52 12.35 -3.45
CA LEU A 55 -1.84 12.89 -4.76
C LEU A 55 -0.65 12.63 -5.69
N VAL A 56 -0.92 11.96 -6.80
CA VAL A 56 0.10 11.54 -7.77
C VAL A 56 -0.33 11.94 -9.17
N ILE A 57 0.55 12.62 -9.90
CA ILE A 57 0.38 12.85 -11.33
C ILE A 57 0.99 11.65 -12.06
N LEU A 58 0.13 10.84 -12.68
CA LEU A 58 0.52 9.64 -13.42
C LEU A 58 0.97 10.03 -14.83
N ASN A 59 2.27 10.32 -14.96
CA ASN A 59 2.94 10.65 -16.20
C ASN A 59 3.86 9.49 -16.62
N ASP A 60 3.32 8.54 -17.37
CA ASP A 60 4.06 7.35 -17.82
C ASP A 60 5.07 7.69 -18.91
N GLN A 61 6.34 7.76 -18.55
CA GLN A 61 7.46 8.03 -19.46
C GLN A 61 7.83 6.79 -20.33
N THR A 62 7.22 5.63 -20.08
CA THR A 62 7.57 4.37 -20.73
C THR A 62 6.61 3.96 -21.84
N THR A 63 5.62 4.80 -22.18
CA THR A 63 4.64 4.51 -23.23
C THR A 63 5.26 4.19 -24.60
N GLY A 64 6.42 4.77 -24.91
CA GLY A 64 7.21 4.52 -26.12
C GLY A 64 7.81 3.11 -26.21
N ASP A 65 7.94 2.40 -25.11
CA ASP A 65 8.56 1.07 -25.06
C ASP A 65 7.78 0.01 -25.84
N ILE A 66 6.49 0.25 -26.12
CA ILE A 66 5.67 -0.65 -26.96
C ILE A 66 6.22 -0.84 -28.38
N ARG A 67 7.09 0.09 -28.84
CA ARG A 67 7.73 0.00 -30.18
C ARG A 67 8.57 -1.26 -30.36
N VAL A 68 9.11 -1.83 -29.28
CA VAL A 68 9.86 -3.11 -29.35
C VAL A 68 8.97 -4.26 -29.86
N TYR A 69 7.64 -4.14 -29.68
CA TYR A 69 6.63 -5.05 -30.21
C TYR A 69 6.13 -4.64 -31.61
N ARG A 70 6.79 -3.70 -32.30
CA ARG A 70 6.40 -3.16 -33.62
C ARG A 70 4.99 -2.57 -33.60
N ARG A 71 4.62 -1.91 -32.45
CA ARG A 71 3.34 -1.21 -32.31
C ARG A 71 3.59 0.27 -32.05
N GLU A 72 2.70 1.10 -32.61
CA GLU A 72 2.75 2.53 -32.33
C GLU A 72 2.33 2.82 -30.89
N PRO A 73 3.05 3.74 -30.19
CA PRO A 73 2.67 4.21 -28.88
C PRO A 73 1.29 4.86 -28.93
N GLN A 74 0.45 4.55 -27.96
CA GLN A 74 -0.80 5.26 -27.77
C GLN A 74 -0.56 6.50 -26.90
N THR A 75 -1.20 7.60 -27.26
CA THR A 75 -1.24 8.79 -26.43
C THR A 75 -2.29 8.60 -25.35
N TYR A 76 -1.90 8.78 -24.10
CA TYR A 76 -2.77 8.72 -22.96
C TYR A 76 -2.80 10.09 -22.28
N PRO A 77 -3.92 10.48 -21.67
CA PRO A 77 -3.94 11.69 -20.84
C PRO A 77 -3.03 11.55 -19.63
N LEU A 78 -2.55 12.66 -19.11
CA LEU A 78 -2.03 12.71 -17.76
C LEU A 78 -3.19 12.52 -16.79
N TYR A 79 -3.01 11.69 -15.78
CA TYR A 79 -4.02 11.50 -14.76
C TYR A 79 -3.58 12.10 -13.42
N LEU A 80 -4.50 12.74 -12.73
CA LEU A 80 -4.40 12.97 -11.30
C LEU A 80 -5.02 11.78 -10.58
N ALA A 81 -4.25 11.16 -9.69
CA ALA A 81 -4.74 10.15 -8.77
C ALA A 81 -4.76 10.70 -7.35
N LEU A 82 -5.95 10.84 -6.74
CA LEU A 82 -6.13 11.01 -5.30
C LEU A 82 -6.46 9.64 -4.71
N LEU A 83 -5.60 9.12 -3.84
CA LEU A 83 -5.76 7.78 -3.29
C LEU A 83 -5.40 7.72 -1.81
N GLY A 84 -5.97 6.75 -1.10
CA GLY A 84 -5.67 6.54 0.31
C GLY A 84 -6.05 5.15 0.82
N ASP A 85 -5.47 4.82 1.97
CA ASP A 85 -5.73 3.61 2.74
C ASP A 85 -6.44 4.03 4.03
N ILE A 86 -7.62 3.45 4.30
CA ILE A 86 -8.53 3.95 5.33
C ILE A 86 -9.12 2.84 6.19
N ASP A 87 -9.62 3.23 7.36
CA ASP A 87 -10.48 2.39 8.18
C ASP A 87 -11.93 2.50 7.72
N GLY A 88 -12.58 1.36 7.53
CA GLY A 88 -14.00 1.28 7.20
C GLY A 88 -14.30 1.41 5.72
N ASP A 89 -15.46 1.98 5.41
CA ASP A 89 -16.02 2.06 4.06
C ASP A 89 -15.48 3.25 3.26
N ALA A 90 -15.11 3.00 2.00
CA ALA A 90 -14.52 4.00 1.11
C ALA A 90 -15.52 5.10 0.72
N ASN A 91 -16.77 4.74 0.37
CA ASN A 91 -17.78 5.73 0.00
C ASN A 91 -18.12 6.68 1.15
N SER A 92 -18.24 6.14 2.36
CA SER A 92 -18.42 6.93 3.57
C SER A 92 -17.25 7.87 3.83
N PHE A 93 -16.02 7.43 3.53
CA PHE A 93 -14.84 8.29 3.67
C PHE A 93 -14.80 9.40 2.61
N LEU A 94 -15.12 9.09 1.35
CA LEU A 94 -15.19 10.11 0.29
C LEU A 94 -16.25 11.19 0.58
N THR A 95 -17.35 10.81 1.20
CA THR A 95 -18.38 11.78 1.64
C THR A 95 -17.83 12.68 2.76
N ASP A 96 -17.16 12.12 3.76
CA ASP A 96 -16.51 12.88 4.85
C ASP A 96 -15.41 13.80 4.31
N LEU A 97 -14.59 13.28 3.38
CA LEU A 97 -13.52 14.04 2.72
C LEU A 97 -14.09 15.23 1.93
N ALA A 98 -15.16 14.99 1.15
CA ALA A 98 -15.87 16.06 0.44
C ALA A 98 -16.47 17.11 1.38
N GLY A 99 -17.02 16.68 2.52
CA GLY A 99 -17.62 17.60 3.51
C GLY A 99 -16.59 18.52 4.18
N ARG A 100 -15.40 17.99 4.51
CA ARG A 100 -14.38 18.75 5.26
C ARG A 100 -13.38 19.49 4.37
N ALA A 101 -13.13 19.01 3.15
CA ALA A 101 -12.14 19.55 2.24
C ALA A 101 -12.75 20.06 0.91
N ALA A 102 -14.03 20.40 0.89
CA ALA A 102 -14.77 20.75 -0.34
C ALA A 102 -14.06 21.81 -1.19
N ALA A 103 -13.66 22.93 -0.59
CA ALA A 103 -13.02 24.02 -1.31
C ALA A 103 -11.68 23.62 -1.95
N GLY A 104 -10.84 22.92 -1.18
CA GLY A 104 -9.55 22.47 -1.67
C GLY A 104 -9.66 21.38 -2.74
N LEU A 105 -10.56 20.42 -2.57
CA LEU A 105 -10.84 19.38 -3.58
C LEU A 105 -11.38 20.00 -4.88
N ARG A 106 -12.29 20.97 -4.78
CA ARG A 106 -12.78 21.70 -5.97
C ARG A 106 -11.65 22.46 -6.67
N ALA A 107 -10.77 23.12 -5.92
CA ALA A 107 -9.60 23.79 -6.48
C ALA A 107 -8.69 22.80 -7.23
N ILE A 108 -8.41 21.64 -6.65
CA ILE A 108 -7.59 20.59 -7.24
C ILE A 108 -8.28 20.00 -8.48
N PHE A 109 -9.54 19.56 -8.36
CA PHE A 109 -10.26 18.88 -9.45
C PHE A 109 -10.68 19.84 -10.56
N SER A 110 -10.77 21.16 -10.32
CA SER A 110 -10.97 22.13 -11.40
C SER A 110 -9.85 22.13 -12.45
N CYS A 111 -8.71 21.48 -12.13
CA CYS A 111 -7.63 21.24 -13.09
C CYS A 111 -7.82 19.95 -13.90
N CYS A 112 -8.87 19.16 -13.63
CA CYS A 112 -9.19 17.95 -14.34
C CYS A 112 -10.25 18.18 -15.41
N ALA A 113 -10.23 17.36 -16.46
CA ALA A 113 -11.29 17.38 -17.47
C ALA A 113 -12.63 16.97 -16.83
N ASP A 114 -13.72 17.48 -17.40
CA ASP A 114 -15.11 17.17 -16.99
C ASP A 114 -15.47 17.52 -15.53
N PHE A 115 -14.69 18.43 -14.90
CA PHE A 115 -15.04 18.99 -13.60
C PHE A 115 -15.43 20.47 -13.73
N TYR A 116 -16.68 20.79 -13.39
CA TYR A 116 -17.27 22.16 -13.53
C TYR A 116 -17.63 22.73 -12.15
N ALA A 117 -17.95 24.02 -12.11
CA ALA A 117 -18.24 24.71 -10.85
C ALA A 117 -19.47 24.16 -10.11
N ASP A 118 -20.47 23.68 -10.84
CA ASP A 118 -21.71 23.10 -10.35
C ASP A 118 -21.68 21.57 -10.14
N THR A 119 -20.54 20.92 -10.44
CA THR A 119 -20.36 19.48 -10.31
C THR A 119 -20.58 19.03 -8.85
N ASP A 120 -21.43 18.03 -8.65
CA ASP A 120 -21.53 17.36 -7.35
C ASP A 120 -20.24 16.59 -7.04
N LEU A 121 -19.54 17.04 -6.01
CA LEU A 121 -18.18 16.57 -5.69
C LEU A 121 -18.15 15.09 -5.32
N VAL A 122 -19.12 14.61 -4.54
CA VAL A 122 -19.16 13.20 -4.08
C VAL A 122 -19.45 12.28 -5.24
N SER A 123 -20.51 12.57 -5.99
CA SER A 123 -20.89 11.76 -7.17
C SER A 123 -19.79 11.75 -8.22
N TRP A 124 -19.11 12.88 -8.42
CA TRP A 124 -17.99 12.95 -9.35
C TRP A 124 -16.82 12.10 -8.90
N MET A 125 -16.39 12.17 -7.62
CA MET A 125 -15.33 11.33 -7.10
C MET A 125 -15.68 9.83 -7.21
N GLN A 126 -16.94 9.46 -6.92
CA GLN A 126 -17.40 8.08 -7.03
C GLN A 126 -17.42 7.58 -8.48
N SER A 127 -17.81 8.42 -9.44
CA SER A 127 -17.77 8.05 -10.87
C SER A 127 -16.37 7.92 -11.45
N HIS A 128 -15.39 8.55 -10.81
CA HIS A 128 -13.97 8.47 -11.15
C HIS A 128 -13.19 7.46 -10.29
N GLU A 129 -13.89 6.61 -9.53
CA GLU A 129 -13.23 5.59 -8.73
C GLU A 129 -12.57 4.52 -9.62
N ALA A 130 -11.29 4.29 -9.41
CA ALA A 130 -10.48 3.26 -10.06
C ALA A 130 -10.25 2.09 -9.08
N PRO A 131 -11.01 0.98 -9.21
CA PRO A 131 -10.93 -0.12 -8.26
C PRO A 131 -9.63 -0.90 -8.39
N ALA A 132 -9.06 -1.30 -7.25
CA ALA A 132 -7.90 -2.19 -7.23
C ALA A 132 -8.31 -3.62 -7.59
N ILE A 133 -7.57 -4.26 -8.50
CA ILE A 133 -7.71 -5.70 -8.83
C ILE A 133 -7.14 -6.57 -7.70
N ALA A 134 -6.11 -6.10 -7.01
CA ALA A 134 -5.55 -6.74 -5.84
C ALA A 134 -5.17 -5.69 -4.79
N ASN A 135 -5.40 -6.02 -3.52
CA ASN A 135 -5.14 -5.13 -2.41
C ASN A 135 -4.54 -5.91 -1.22
N TYR A 136 -3.46 -5.41 -0.67
CA TYR A 136 -2.80 -5.93 0.52
C TYR A 136 -2.90 -4.94 1.68
N VAL A 137 -3.21 -5.45 2.86
CA VAL A 137 -3.22 -4.73 4.14
C VAL A 137 -2.36 -5.50 5.12
N ASN A 138 -1.31 -4.87 5.65
CA ASN A 138 -0.33 -5.50 6.54
C ASN A 138 -0.97 -6.17 7.76
N TRP A 139 -1.84 -5.46 8.45
CA TRP A 139 -2.53 -5.97 9.63
C TRP A 139 -4.00 -5.58 9.61
N ARG A 140 -4.81 -6.54 9.26
CA ARG A 140 -6.25 -6.34 9.14
C ARG A 140 -6.90 -6.07 10.50
N GLY A 141 -7.64 -4.94 10.59
CA GLY A 141 -8.30 -4.50 11.82
C GLY A 141 -7.44 -3.63 12.76
N ARG A 142 -6.19 -3.29 12.39
CA ARG A 142 -5.42 -2.26 13.08
C ARG A 142 -5.81 -0.90 12.54
N THR A 143 -6.66 -0.18 13.27
CA THR A 143 -7.10 1.16 12.90
C THR A 143 -6.02 2.21 13.15
N VAL A 144 -6.15 3.39 12.52
CA VAL A 144 -5.28 4.56 12.79
C VAL A 144 -5.28 4.90 14.26
N ARG A 145 -6.48 4.96 14.87
CA ARG A 145 -6.64 5.21 16.30
C ARG A 145 -5.85 4.21 17.14
N ARG A 146 -6.03 2.92 16.85
CA ARG A 146 -5.33 1.84 17.57
C ARG A 146 -3.82 1.96 17.43
N ALA A 147 -3.30 2.24 16.22
CA ALA A 147 -1.87 2.44 15.99
C ALA A 147 -1.30 3.58 16.85
N ARG A 148 -2.01 4.71 16.92
CA ARG A 148 -1.62 5.87 17.75
C ARG A 148 -1.72 5.60 19.24
N GLU A 149 -2.80 4.93 19.70
CA GLU A 149 -2.99 4.55 21.10
C GLU A 149 -1.91 3.56 21.58
N GLU A 150 -1.58 2.57 20.76
CA GLU A 150 -0.56 1.56 21.07
C GLU A 150 0.86 2.16 21.11
N ALA A 151 1.15 3.18 20.29
CA ALA A 151 2.40 3.92 20.37
C ALA A 151 2.50 4.72 21.66
N LYS A 152 1.46 5.49 22.01
CA LYS A 152 1.39 6.22 23.29
C LYS A 152 1.51 5.30 24.50
N LEU A 153 0.91 4.11 24.44
CA LEU A 153 1.03 3.10 25.48
C LEU A 153 2.48 2.67 25.67
N ARG A 154 3.18 2.36 24.59
CA ARG A 154 4.60 2.00 24.65
C ARG A 154 5.43 3.11 25.26
N ASP A 155 5.28 4.35 24.74
CA ASP A 155 6.04 5.50 25.23
C ASP A 155 5.82 5.72 26.75
N ALA A 156 4.58 5.60 27.23
CA ALA A 156 4.26 5.71 28.65
C ALA A 156 4.90 4.60 29.50
N ILE A 157 4.96 3.37 28.98
CA ILE A 157 5.62 2.26 29.66
C ILE A 157 7.14 2.45 29.69
N GLU A 158 7.74 2.88 28.60
CA GLU A 158 9.19 3.18 28.52
C GLU A 158 9.57 4.30 29.51
N ASP A 159 8.75 5.35 29.60
CA ASP A 159 8.93 6.43 30.58
C ASP A 159 8.81 5.92 32.02
N TYR A 160 7.81 5.08 32.32
CA TYR A 160 7.65 4.47 33.63
C TYR A 160 8.86 3.62 34.02
N LEU A 161 9.34 2.77 33.11
CA LEU A 161 10.52 1.93 33.33
C LEU A 161 11.77 2.78 33.58
N ARG A 162 11.97 3.84 32.81
CA ARG A 162 13.10 4.76 32.98
C ARG A 162 13.12 5.43 34.36
N ILE A 163 11.94 5.91 34.81
CA ILE A 163 11.80 6.60 36.10
C ILE A 163 12.01 5.63 37.27
N HIS A 164 11.50 4.40 37.16
CA HIS A 164 11.51 3.42 38.24
C HIS A 164 12.61 2.36 38.13
N ALA A 165 13.56 2.53 37.17
CA ALA A 165 14.62 1.56 36.90
C ALA A 165 15.32 1.01 38.17
N PRO A 166 15.74 1.85 39.16
CA PRO A 166 16.39 1.34 40.38
C PRO A 166 15.49 0.42 41.22
N ALA A 167 14.19 0.70 41.28
CA ALA A 167 13.22 -0.08 42.05
C ALA A 167 12.77 -1.38 41.34
N LEU A 168 13.11 -1.53 40.05
CA LEU A 168 12.74 -2.67 39.24
C LEU A 168 13.90 -3.62 38.95
N ALA A 169 15.14 -3.20 39.22
CA ALA A 169 16.36 -3.90 38.76
C ALA A 169 16.46 -5.35 39.27
N ASP A 170 16.09 -5.59 40.51
CA ASP A 170 16.21 -6.90 41.17
C ASP A 170 14.90 -7.73 41.17
N LEU A 171 13.85 -7.23 40.48
CA LEU A 171 12.56 -7.90 40.47
C LEU A 171 12.46 -8.98 39.39
N PRO A 172 11.74 -10.09 39.70
CA PRO A 172 11.38 -11.06 38.66
C PRO A 172 10.56 -10.40 37.54
N ALA A 173 10.73 -10.87 36.31
CA ALA A 173 10.05 -10.32 35.15
C ALA A 173 8.51 -10.35 35.30
N ARG A 174 7.98 -11.39 35.94
CA ARG A 174 6.55 -11.50 36.24
C ARG A 174 6.07 -10.37 37.17
N GLU A 175 6.85 -9.96 38.15
CA GLU A 175 6.50 -8.86 39.04
C GLU A 175 6.57 -7.51 38.33
N ILE A 176 7.57 -7.28 37.48
CA ILE A 176 7.66 -6.10 36.62
C ILE A 176 6.43 -6.02 35.72
N HIS A 177 6.02 -7.11 35.08
CA HIS A 177 4.82 -7.15 34.27
C HIS A 177 3.56 -6.79 35.06
N GLN A 178 3.40 -7.28 36.29
CA GLN A 178 2.26 -6.95 37.16
C GLN A 178 2.24 -5.46 37.54
N ARG A 179 3.38 -4.86 37.84
CA ARG A 179 3.49 -3.42 38.15
C ARG A 179 3.13 -2.58 36.93
N LEU A 180 3.62 -2.96 35.74
CA LEU A 180 3.27 -2.27 34.49
C LEU A 180 1.77 -2.36 34.19
N ARG A 181 1.15 -3.52 34.42
CA ARG A 181 -0.31 -3.66 34.29
C ARG A 181 -1.08 -2.74 35.25
N GLN A 182 -0.66 -2.67 36.53
CA GLN A 182 -1.27 -1.78 37.50
C GLN A 182 -1.11 -0.32 37.09
N PHE A 183 0.08 0.08 36.67
CA PHE A 183 0.36 1.42 36.15
C PHE A 183 -0.57 1.75 34.97
N VAL A 184 -0.60 0.91 33.93
CA VAL A 184 -1.44 1.13 32.73
C VAL A 184 -2.92 1.19 33.09
N GLN A 185 -3.38 0.37 34.04
CA GLN A 185 -4.77 0.42 34.50
C GLN A 185 -5.08 1.73 35.24
N ALA A 186 -4.16 2.23 36.05
CA ALA A 186 -4.30 3.52 36.72
C ALA A 186 -4.34 4.68 35.70
N GLU A 187 -3.42 4.68 34.71
CA GLU A 187 -3.39 5.67 33.63
C GLU A 187 -4.68 5.65 32.78
N LYS A 188 -5.20 4.45 32.48
CA LYS A 188 -6.46 4.26 31.78
C LYS A 188 -7.65 4.81 32.57
N THR A 189 -7.72 4.51 33.88
CA THR A 189 -8.78 5.01 34.75
C THR A 189 -8.72 6.53 34.90
N ALA A 190 -7.51 7.11 34.92
CA ALA A 190 -7.29 8.55 34.96
C ALA A 190 -7.52 9.25 33.59
N GLY A 191 -7.84 8.52 32.53
CA GLY A 191 -8.08 9.05 31.18
C GLY A 191 -6.82 9.52 30.44
N ARG A 192 -5.61 9.27 30.95
CA ARG A 192 -4.36 9.66 30.32
C ARG A 192 -3.92 8.70 29.20
N LEU A 193 -4.33 7.42 29.28
CA LEU A 193 -4.14 6.41 28.22
C LEU A 193 -5.50 5.91 27.70
N PRO A 194 -6.06 6.54 26.66
CA PRO A 194 -7.34 6.13 26.07
C PRO A 194 -7.13 4.89 25.21
N LEU A 195 -7.14 3.70 25.80
CA LEU A 195 -7.07 2.42 25.09
C LEU A 195 -8.48 1.93 24.75
N ALA A 196 -8.94 2.26 23.56
CA ALA A 196 -10.25 1.85 23.11
C ALA A 196 -10.34 0.33 22.87
N PRO A 197 -11.49 -0.30 23.19
CA PRO A 197 -11.73 -1.71 22.86
C PRO A 197 -11.82 -1.92 21.34
N GLU A 198 -11.59 -3.16 20.90
CA GLU A 198 -11.80 -3.50 19.49
C GLU A 198 -13.28 -3.35 19.11
N GLU A 199 -13.53 -2.66 18.01
CA GLU A 199 -14.87 -2.56 17.45
C GLU A 199 -15.36 -3.91 16.91
N ARG A 200 -16.67 -4.12 16.92
CA ARG A 200 -17.27 -5.32 16.31
C ARG A 200 -17.11 -5.27 14.80
N THR A 201 -16.79 -6.40 14.20
CA THR A 201 -16.70 -6.51 12.74
C THR A 201 -18.10 -6.36 12.13
N PRO A 202 -18.29 -5.49 11.12
CA PRO A 202 -19.58 -5.36 10.44
C PRO A 202 -20.02 -6.69 9.81
N LEU A 203 -21.26 -7.10 10.05
CA LEU A 203 -21.79 -8.38 9.57
C LEU A 203 -21.72 -8.49 8.04
N ARG A 204 -22.07 -7.39 7.34
CA ARG A 204 -21.97 -7.32 5.87
C ARG A 204 -20.56 -7.64 5.37
N TRP A 205 -19.54 -7.11 6.03
CA TRP A 205 -18.15 -7.41 5.68
C TRP A 205 -17.81 -8.87 5.97
N SER A 206 -18.25 -9.42 7.09
CA SER A 206 -18.00 -10.83 7.45
C SER A 206 -18.61 -11.79 6.43
N ILE A 207 -19.84 -11.53 5.98
CA ILE A 207 -20.52 -12.31 4.93
C ILE A 207 -19.75 -12.17 3.61
N SER A 208 -19.43 -10.97 3.17
CA SER A 208 -18.65 -10.73 1.95
C SER A 208 -17.28 -11.41 2.00
N ASN A 209 -16.64 -11.40 3.18
CA ASN A 209 -15.34 -12.03 3.36
C ASN A 209 -15.44 -13.57 3.30
N LEU A 210 -16.48 -14.17 3.86
CA LEU A 210 -16.75 -15.61 3.80
C LEU A 210 -17.08 -16.03 2.35
N LEU A 211 -17.93 -15.27 1.65
CA LEU A 211 -18.24 -15.53 0.25
C LEU A 211 -16.99 -15.46 -0.64
N HIS A 212 -16.10 -14.51 -0.39
CA HIS A 212 -14.84 -14.40 -1.11
C HIS A 212 -13.87 -15.54 -0.77
N LEU A 213 -13.81 -15.94 0.50
CA LEU A 213 -12.97 -17.06 0.96
C LEU A 213 -13.35 -18.36 0.27
N LEU A 214 -14.64 -18.70 0.23
CA LEU A 214 -15.15 -19.93 -0.33
C LEU A 214 -15.41 -19.85 -1.84
N GLY A 215 -15.87 -18.72 -2.33
CA GLY A 215 -16.27 -18.52 -3.72
C GLY A 215 -15.13 -18.71 -4.72
N MET A 216 -13.96 -18.18 -4.43
CA MET A 216 -12.79 -18.33 -5.31
C MET A 216 -12.33 -19.79 -5.47
N PRO A 217 -12.10 -20.56 -4.38
CA PRO A 217 -11.79 -21.97 -4.49
C PRO A 217 -12.91 -22.81 -5.16
N LEU A 218 -14.18 -22.54 -4.85
CA LEU A 218 -15.30 -23.22 -5.46
C LEU A 218 -15.38 -22.95 -6.97
N LEU A 219 -15.21 -21.69 -7.38
CA LEU A 219 -15.13 -21.33 -8.80
C LEU A 219 -13.96 -22.05 -9.48
N PHE A 220 -12.79 -22.09 -8.84
CA PHE A 220 -11.63 -22.81 -9.36
C PHE A 220 -11.94 -24.30 -9.55
N LEU A 221 -12.57 -24.97 -8.58
CA LEU A 221 -12.97 -26.36 -8.68
C LEU A 221 -13.99 -26.60 -9.79
N LEU A 222 -14.95 -25.69 -9.96
CA LEU A 222 -15.96 -25.77 -11.03
C LEU A 222 -15.33 -25.70 -12.42
N VAL A 223 -14.35 -24.79 -12.61
CA VAL A 223 -13.68 -24.62 -13.90
C VAL A 223 -12.45 -25.50 -14.09
N LEU A 224 -12.07 -26.27 -13.07
CA LEU A 224 -10.87 -27.12 -13.08
C LEU A 224 -10.80 -28.09 -14.25
N PRO A 225 -11.88 -28.82 -14.67
CA PRO A 225 -11.82 -29.71 -15.83
C PRO A 225 -11.45 -28.97 -17.12
N LEU A 226 -12.02 -27.78 -17.31
CA LEU A 226 -11.71 -26.92 -18.45
C LEU A 226 -10.26 -26.40 -18.39
N LEU A 227 -9.82 -26.00 -17.19
CA LEU A 227 -8.43 -25.57 -16.97
C LEU A 227 -7.45 -26.68 -17.28
N LEU A 228 -7.69 -27.91 -16.84
CA LEU A 228 -6.82 -29.05 -17.14
C LEU A 228 -6.70 -29.32 -18.64
N LEU A 229 -7.78 -29.14 -19.40
CA LEU A 229 -7.78 -29.30 -20.86
C LEU A 229 -6.99 -28.17 -21.55
N ILE A 230 -7.12 -26.94 -21.10
CA ILE A 230 -6.53 -25.77 -21.74
C ILE A 230 -5.08 -25.54 -21.28
N THR A 231 -4.73 -25.90 -20.06
CA THR A 231 -3.42 -25.59 -19.46
C THR A 231 -2.22 -26.02 -20.29
N PRO A 232 -2.15 -27.22 -20.90
CA PRO A 232 -0.99 -27.58 -21.71
C PRO A 232 -0.75 -26.62 -22.88
N PHE A 233 -1.80 -26.27 -23.62
CA PHE A 233 -1.73 -25.33 -24.75
C PHE A 233 -1.38 -23.90 -24.27
N TYR A 234 -1.97 -23.49 -23.17
CA TYR A 234 -1.69 -22.21 -22.53
C TYR A 234 -0.22 -22.11 -22.10
N LEU A 235 0.32 -23.12 -21.43
CA LEU A 235 1.71 -23.16 -20.97
C LEU A 235 2.69 -23.16 -22.15
N LEU A 236 2.43 -23.95 -23.19
CA LEU A 236 3.24 -23.94 -24.39
C LEU A 236 3.24 -22.57 -25.07
N ARG A 237 2.06 -21.94 -25.18
CA ARG A 237 1.94 -20.59 -25.75
C ARG A 237 2.65 -19.55 -24.91
N LEU A 238 2.48 -19.61 -23.59
CA LEU A 238 3.15 -18.72 -22.64
C LEU A 238 4.68 -18.85 -22.76
N ARG A 239 5.17 -20.10 -22.78
CA ARG A 239 6.60 -20.38 -22.93
C ARG A 239 7.16 -19.89 -24.27
N HIS A 240 6.40 -20.05 -25.32
CA HIS A 240 6.76 -19.50 -26.62
C HIS A 240 6.88 -17.97 -26.56
N LEU A 241 5.91 -17.28 -25.95
CA LEU A 241 5.94 -15.83 -25.76
C LEU A 241 7.14 -15.37 -24.92
N GLU A 242 7.48 -16.07 -23.83
CA GLU A 242 8.66 -15.75 -23.01
C GLU A 242 9.96 -15.82 -23.81
N LYS A 243 10.08 -16.80 -24.72
CA LYS A 243 11.27 -16.97 -25.56
C LYS A 243 11.35 -15.96 -26.70
N THR A 244 10.21 -15.52 -27.23
CA THR A 244 10.11 -14.68 -28.42
C THR A 244 9.84 -13.21 -28.17
N ASP A 245 9.41 -12.86 -26.93
CA ASP A 245 9.22 -11.46 -26.55
C ASP A 245 10.52 -10.67 -26.72
N PRO A 246 10.47 -9.48 -27.29
CA PRO A 246 11.64 -8.62 -27.38
C PRO A 246 12.11 -8.21 -25.98
N GLU A 247 13.42 -8.16 -25.82
CA GLU A 247 14.05 -7.72 -24.57
C GLU A 247 14.36 -6.23 -24.64
N LEU A 248 13.97 -5.49 -23.65
CA LEU A 248 14.27 -4.08 -23.50
C LEU A 248 15.20 -3.89 -22.28
N CYS A 249 16.44 -3.47 -22.54
CA CYS A 249 17.45 -3.22 -21.51
C CYS A 249 17.78 -1.72 -21.44
N ALA A 250 16.75 -0.87 -21.35
CA ALA A 250 16.96 0.56 -21.22
C ALA A 250 17.44 0.92 -19.80
N ARG A 251 18.49 1.72 -19.73
CA ARG A 251 18.97 2.28 -18.45
C ARG A 251 18.09 3.44 -17.99
N VAL A 252 18.02 3.64 -16.70
CA VAL A 252 17.40 4.83 -16.12
C VAL A 252 18.30 6.04 -16.32
N ASP A 253 17.71 7.20 -16.53
CA ASP A 253 18.43 8.46 -16.46
C ASP A 253 18.88 8.72 -15.02
N GLN A 254 20.16 9.04 -14.81
CA GLN A 254 20.72 9.23 -13.48
C GLN A 254 20.09 10.42 -12.75
N THR A 255 19.85 11.52 -13.46
CA THR A 255 19.22 12.73 -12.90
C THR A 255 17.82 12.42 -12.39
N TYR A 256 17.07 11.60 -13.14
CA TYR A 256 15.75 11.13 -12.71
C TYR A 256 15.82 10.25 -11.46
N SER A 257 16.76 9.31 -11.44
CA SER A 257 17.00 8.43 -10.27
C SER A 257 17.38 9.21 -9.02
N ASP A 258 18.25 10.22 -9.16
CA ASP A 258 18.67 11.09 -8.05
C ASP A 258 17.50 11.93 -7.53
N GLY A 259 16.64 12.42 -8.43
CA GLY A 259 15.41 13.14 -8.04
C GLY A 259 14.42 12.26 -7.26
N LEU A 260 14.28 11.00 -7.64
CA LEU A 260 13.46 10.03 -6.88
C LEU A 260 14.04 9.80 -5.47
N ALA A 261 15.36 9.64 -5.36
CA ALA A 261 16.04 9.43 -4.08
C ALA A 261 15.91 10.66 -3.15
N GLN A 262 15.95 11.87 -3.70
CA GLN A 262 15.74 13.11 -2.93
C GLN A 262 14.29 13.23 -2.39
N ALA A 263 13.32 12.63 -3.06
CA ALA A 263 11.91 12.63 -2.63
C ALA A 263 11.61 11.54 -1.59
N GLU A 264 12.56 10.67 -1.24
CA GLU A 264 12.39 9.69 -0.18
C GLU A 264 12.36 10.35 1.19
N ASP A 265 11.47 9.88 2.05
CA ASP A 265 11.50 10.22 3.47
C ASP A 265 12.52 9.32 4.18
N HIS A 266 13.69 9.86 4.48
CA HIS A 266 14.78 9.12 5.13
C HIS A 266 14.48 8.73 6.59
N LEU A 267 13.35 9.19 7.16
CA LEU A 267 13.03 8.89 8.54
C LEU A 267 12.47 7.46 8.69
N VAL A 268 11.37 7.11 8.01
CA VAL A 268 10.73 5.81 8.24
C VAL A 268 10.00 5.26 7.03
N THR A 269 8.75 5.72 6.79
CA THR A 269 7.85 5.10 5.82
C THR A 269 7.81 5.90 4.53
N ASN A 270 8.04 5.20 3.43
CA ASN A 270 8.05 5.75 2.08
C ASN A 270 6.87 5.28 1.25
N GLN A 271 6.62 6.00 0.20
CA GLN A 271 5.64 5.68 -0.83
C GLN A 271 6.33 5.15 -2.08
N PHE A 272 5.66 4.26 -2.80
CA PHE A 272 6.12 3.73 -4.07
C PHE A 272 4.97 3.72 -5.06
N THR A 273 5.22 4.24 -6.26
CA THR A 273 4.29 4.21 -7.38
C THR A 273 5.06 3.76 -8.61
N ALA A 274 4.67 2.66 -9.21
CA ALA A 274 5.24 2.20 -10.47
C ALA A 274 4.12 1.98 -11.50
N MET A 275 4.30 2.52 -12.70
CA MET A 275 3.32 2.47 -13.76
C MET A 275 3.97 2.05 -15.08
N GLY A 276 3.28 1.24 -15.84
CA GLY A 276 3.75 0.84 -17.16
C GLY A 276 2.72 0.08 -17.99
N SER A 277 3.05 -0.10 -19.26
CA SER A 277 2.22 -0.82 -20.22
C SER A 277 2.38 -2.34 -20.05
N LEU A 278 1.28 -3.08 -20.27
CA LEU A 278 1.31 -4.54 -20.31
C LEU A 278 1.78 -5.03 -21.69
N LYS A 279 2.50 -6.14 -21.69
CA LYS A 279 2.86 -6.87 -22.91
C LYS A 279 1.60 -7.23 -23.70
N PRO A 280 1.60 -7.06 -25.02
CA PRO A 280 0.40 -7.24 -25.83
C PRO A 280 -0.04 -8.70 -25.91
N GLY A 281 -1.35 -8.90 -26.03
CA GLY A 281 -1.97 -10.19 -26.28
C GLY A 281 -2.81 -10.73 -25.12
N LEU A 282 -3.84 -11.49 -25.50
CA LEU A 282 -4.83 -12.02 -24.56
C LEU A 282 -4.21 -12.94 -23.50
N VAL A 283 -3.24 -13.78 -23.89
CA VAL A 283 -2.57 -14.69 -22.96
C VAL A 283 -1.88 -13.91 -21.83
N ARG A 284 -1.17 -12.82 -22.16
CA ARG A 284 -0.51 -11.96 -21.16
C ARG A 284 -1.52 -11.29 -20.20
N LEU A 285 -2.61 -10.77 -20.78
CA LEU A 285 -3.68 -10.14 -19.99
C LEU A 285 -4.35 -11.14 -19.03
N VAL A 286 -4.74 -12.32 -19.54
CA VAL A 286 -5.38 -13.38 -18.74
C VAL A 286 -4.44 -13.87 -17.65
N THR A 287 -3.15 -14.03 -17.95
CA THR A 287 -2.13 -14.38 -16.96
C THR A 287 -2.08 -13.34 -15.84
N THR A 288 -2.00 -12.06 -16.19
CA THR A 288 -1.92 -10.98 -15.19
C THR A 288 -3.18 -10.94 -14.31
N ILE A 289 -4.36 -11.03 -14.91
CA ILE A 289 -5.64 -11.06 -14.15
C ILE A 289 -5.68 -12.27 -13.22
N GLY A 290 -5.34 -13.46 -13.72
CA GLY A 290 -5.35 -14.69 -12.92
C GLY A 290 -4.40 -14.61 -11.72
N ILE A 291 -3.16 -14.17 -11.95
CA ILE A 291 -2.17 -14.02 -10.89
C ILE A 291 -2.62 -12.97 -9.86
N LEU A 292 -3.06 -11.79 -10.30
CA LEU A 292 -3.53 -10.74 -9.37
C LEU A 292 -4.78 -11.17 -8.60
N SER A 293 -5.67 -11.98 -9.18
CA SER A 293 -6.80 -12.56 -8.46
C SER A 293 -6.34 -13.50 -7.33
N ILE A 294 -5.34 -14.35 -7.60
CA ILE A 294 -4.73 -15.21 -6.58
C ILE A 294 -4.03 -14.38 -5.51
N VAL A 295 -3.28 -13.35 -5.91
CA VAL A 295 -2.63 -12.40 -4.97
C VAL A 295 -3.67 -11.73 -4.08
N ASN A 296 -4.78 -11.26 -4.66
CA ASN A 296 -5.87 -10.63 -3.90
C ASN A 296 -6.49 -11.59 -2.88
N TRP A 297 -6.75 -12.84 -3.29
CA TRP A 297 -7.27 -13.85 -2.39
C TRP A 297 -6.28 -14.16 -1.25
N GLY A 298 -5.00 -14.37 -1.58
CA GLY A 298 -3.94 -14.62 -0.60
C GLY A 298 -3.72 -13.45 0.36
N ALA A 299 -3.72 -12.21 -0.15
CA ALA A 299 -3.60 -11.00 0.65
C ALA A 299 -4.81 -10.80 1.59
N ARG A 300 -5.99 -11.23 1.14
CA ARG A 300 -7.21 -11.09 1.94
C ARG A 300 -7.37 -12.15 3.02
N HIS A 301 -6.86 -13.37 2.83
CA HIS A 301 -7.16 -14.51 3.69
C HIS A 301 -5.93 -15.15 4.35
N ILE A 302 -4.75 -15.08 3.74
CA ILE A 302 -3.52 -15.70 4.24
C ILE A 302 -2.60 -14.65 4.87
N PHE A 303 -2.28 -13.59 4.12
CA PHE A 303 -1.31 -12.57 4.54
C PHE A 303 -2.01 -11.41 5.26
N THR A 304 -2.62 -11.69 6.42
CA THR A 304 -3.47 -10.74 7.15
C THR A 304 -2.82 -10.11 8.38
N ARG A 305 -1.61 -10.56 8.74
CA ARG A 305 -0.92 -10.11 9.96
C ARG A 305 0.58 -9.98 9.76
N GLY A 306 1.05 -8.76 9.56
CA GLY A 306 2.45 -8.35 9.69
C GLY A 306 3.36 -8.71 8.52
N ARG A 307 2.91 -9.40 7.47
CA ARG A 307 3.78 -9.78 6.35
C ARG A 307 3.02 -10.08 5.05
N LEU A 308 3.61 -9.67 3.93
CA LEU A 308 3.25 -10.15 2.60
C LEU A 308 4.32 -11.17 2.18
N ALA A 309 3.95 -12.44 2.12
CA ALA A 309 4.90 -13.55 2.01
C ALA A 309 6.00 -13.45 3.11
N ARG A 310 7.25 -13.11 2.74
CA ARG A 310 8.38 -12.94 3.67
C ARG A 310 8.75 -11.47 3.93
N ILE A 311 8.04 -10.52 3.35
CA ILE A 311 8.31 -9.08 3.50
C ILE A 311 7.45 -8.52 4.61
N ARG A 312 8.09 -7.87 5.60
CA ARG A 312 7.43 -7.30 6.79
C ARG A 312 7.30 -5.78 6.74
N LYS A 313 7.97 -5.13 5.77
CA LYS A 313 8.10 -3.67 5.67
C LYS A 313 6.94 -3.00 4.91
N ILE A 314 6.03 -3.75 4.30
CA ILE A 314 4.92 -3.21 3.50
C ILE A 314 3.72 -2.95 4.40
N HIS A 315 3.20 -1.73 4.40
CA HIS A 315 1.96 -1.37 5.11
C HIS A 315 0.72 -1.69 4.28
N PHE A 316 0.66 -1.14 3.08
CA PHE A 316 -0.40 -1.35 2.11
C PHE A 316 0.18 -1.49 0.72
N ALA A 317 -0.49 -2.26 -0.13
CA ALA A 317 -0.14 -2.34 -1.55
C ALA A 317 -1.40 -2.60 -2.38
N ARG A 318 -1.45 -2.02 -3.59
CA ARG A 318 -2.56 -2.22 -4.52
C ARG A 318 -2.10 -2.21 -5.96
N TRP A 319 -2.82 -2.95 -6.80
CA TRP A 319 -2.65 -2.98 -8.26
C TRP A 319 -3.93 -2.50 -8.91
N VAL A 320 -3.82 -1.57 -9.84
CA VAL A 320 -4.94 -0.97 -10.55
C VAL A 320 -4.69 -1.03 -12.05
N PHE A 321 -5.68 -1.52 -12.81
CA PHE A 321 -5.61 -1.44 -14.27
C PHE A 321 -6.12 -0.09 -14.76
N LEU A 322 -5.45 0.43 -15.77
CA LEU A 322 -5.82 1.65 -16.47
C LEU A 322 -6.04 1.40 -17.95
N ASP A 323 -6.71 2.33 -18.61
CA ASP A 323 -6.86 2.39 -20.09
C ASP A 323 -7.33 1.06 -20.69
N SER A 324 -8.47 0.60 -20.23
CA SER A 324 -9.05 -0.68 -20.67
C SER A 324 -8.08 -1.86 -20.47
N ARG A 325 -7.34 -1.87 -19.36
CA ARG A 325 -6.35 -2.88 -18.96
C ARG A 325 -5.11 -2.95 -19.86
N LYS A 326 -4.77 -1.87 -20.55
CA LYS A 326 -3.53 -1.77 -21.33
C LYS A 326 -2.34 -1.38 -20.49
N ARG A 327 -2.58 -0.61 -19.41
CA ARG A 327 -1.57 -0.20 -18.44
C ARG A 327 -1.95 -0.69 -17.05
N MET A 328 -0.96 -0.80 -16.20
CA MET A 328 -1.14 -1.14 -14.79
C MET A 328 -0.30 -0.20 -13.94
N VAL A 329 -0.86 0.21 -12.82
CA VAL A 329 -0.14 0.95 -11.79
C VAL A 329 -0.13 0.15 -10.50
N PHE A 330 1.02 0.13 -9.86
CA PHE A 330 1.25 -0.46 -8.55
C PHE A 330 1.57 0.64 -7.55
N PHE A 331 0.86 0.66 -6.45
CA PHE A 331 1.13 1.54 -5.32
C PHE A 331 1.46 0.71 -4.09
N SER A 332 2.46 1.13 -3.33
CA SER A 332 2.71 0.58 -2.00
C SER A 332 3.24 1.63 -1.03
N ASN A 333 3.12 1.32 0.26
CA ASN A 333 3.71 2.07 1.37
C ASN A 333 4.63 1.09 2.10
N TYR A 334 5.89 1.47 2.28
CA TYR A 334 6.92 0.57 2.80
C TYR A 334 7.90 1.32 3.73
N ASP A 335 8.63 0.60 4.56
CA ASP A 335 9.62 1.16 5.47
C ASP A 335 11.03 1.09 4.90
N GLY A 336 11.79 2.15 5.10
CA GLY A 336 13.19 2.28 4.69
C GLY A 336 13.37 2.83 3.29
N THR A 337 14.55 2.64 2.69
CA THR A 337 14.90 3.15 1.36
C THR A 337 14.34 2.26 0.24
N VAL A 338 14.16 2.83 -0.96
CA VAL A 338 13.72 2.09 -2.14
C VAL A 338 14.70 0.95 -2.50
N GLU A 339 16.01 1.15 -2.29
CA GLU A 339 17.03 0.12 -2.51
C GLU A 339 16.78 -1.11 -1.61
N SER A 340 16.64 -0.88 -0.31
CA SER A 340 16.34 -1.96 0.65
C SER A 340 15.00 -2.64 0.36
N TYR A 341 14.04 -1.90 -0.19
CA TYR A 341 12.74 -2.44 -0.59
C TYR A 341 12.85 -3.34 -1.81
N MET A 342 13.62 -2.92 -2.83
CA MET A 342 13.89 -3.73 -4.03
C MET A 342 14.66 -5.01 -3.68
N ASP A 343 15.68 -4.90 -2.82
CA ASP A 343 16.48 -6.06 -2.36
C ASP A 343 15.64 -7.08 -1.60
N ASP A 344 14.73 -6.62 -0.75
CA ASP A 344 13.78 -7.49 -0.05
C ASP A 344 12.87 -8.26 -1.03
N PHE A 345 12.42 -7.64 -2.11
CA PHE A 345 11.63 -8.32 -3.13
C PHE A 345 12.44 -9.37 -3.88
N ILE A 346 13.64 -9.03 -4.34
CA ILE A 346 14.52 -9.95 -5.09
C ILE A 346 14.83 -11.17 -4.22
N ASN A 347 15.32 -10.93 -2.99
CA ASN A 347 15.87 -11.98 -2.15
C ASN A 347 14.80 -12.82 -1.42
N LYS A 348 13.66 -12.23 -1.08
CA LYS A 348 12.65 -12.91 -0.25
C LYS A 348 11.45 -13.45 -1.03
N THR A 349 11.12 -12.82 -2.18
CA THR A 349 9.88 -13.10 -2.91
C THR A 349 10.04 -13.07 -4.43
N GLY A 350 11.26 -13.29 -4.95
CA GLY A 350 11.58 -13.13 -6.38
C GLY A 350 10.65 -13.87 -7.33
N PHE A 351 10.23 -15.11 -7.00
CA PHE A 351 9.29 -15.85 -7.82
C PHE A 351 7.91 -15.15 -7.92
N GLY A 352 7.40 -14.64 -6.79
CA GLY A 352 6.11 -13.91 -6.77
C GLY A 352 6.20 -12.57 -7.51
N LEU A 353 7.34 -11.89 -7.40
CA LEU A 353 7.65 -10.68 -8.12
C LEU A 353 7.64 -10.92 -9.64
N ASN A 354 8.34 -11.96 -10.09
CA ASN A 354 8.35 -12.39 -11.48
C ASN A 354 6.93 -12.68 -12.00
N MET A 355 6.14 -13.45 -11.25
CA MET A 355 4.76 -13.77 -11.63
C MET A 355 3.91 -12.53 -11.83
N VAL A 356 3.98 -11.56 -10.91
CA VAL A 356 3.14 -10.35 -10.93
C VAL A 356 3.56 -9.37 -12.02
N PHE A 357 4.86 -9.12 -12.19
CA PHE A 357 5.35 -8.02 -13.04
C PHE A 357 5.92 -8.46 -14.38
N SER A 358 6.17 -9.77 -14.63
CA SER A 358 6.78 -10.25 -15.89
C SER A 358 5.97 -9.95 -17.15
N ASN A 359 4.68 -9.64 -16.99
CA ASN A 359 3.82 -9.23 -18.10
C ASN A 359 3.88 -7.71 -18.36
N GLY A 360 4.68 -6.93 -17.63
CA GLY A 360 5.00 -5.54 -17.93
C GLY A 360 6.04 -5.43 -19.03
N ILE A 361 5.91 -4.44 -19.92
CA ILE A 361 6.91 -4.15 -20.96
C ILE A 361 8.18 -3.66 -20.28
N GLY A 362 9.33 -4.20 -20.71
CA GLY A 362 10.64 -3.86 -20.12
C GLY A 362 11.05 -4.69 -18.91
N TYR A 363 10.15 -5.53 -18.36
CA TYR A 363 10.54 -6.46 -17.30
C TYR A 363 11.53 -7.49 -17.82
N PRO A 364 12.60 -7.83 -17.06
CA PRO A 364 13.59 -8.82 -17.46
C PRO A 364 12.93 -10.16 -17.79
N ARG A 365 13.50 -10.87 -18.77
CA ARG A 365 12.94 -12.13 -19.25
C ARG A 365 12.85 -13.16 -18.14
N THR A 366 11.68 -13.77 -18.00
CA THR A 366 11.43 -14.86 -17.05
C THR A 366 11.48 -16.23 -17.73
N ASN A 367 11.57 -17.26 -16.91
CA ASN A 367 11.47 -18.65 -17.33
C ASN A 367 10.33 -19.30 -16.53
N TRP A 368 9.26 -19.72 -17.24
CA TRP A 368 8.03 -20.22 -16.63
C TRP A 368 7.39 -19.24 -15.63
N LEU A 369 7.42 -17.97 -15.94
CA LEU A 369 6.93 -16.84 -15.11
C LEU A 369 7.61 -16.67 -13.73
N ALA A 370 8.28 -17.67 -13.22
CA ALA A 370 8.73 -17.70 -11.84
C ALA A 370 10.25 -17.58 -11.67
N LEU A 371 11.00 -18.11 -12.65
CA LEU A 371 12.47 -18.18 -12.61
C LEU A 371 13.11 -17.05 -13.38
N ASP A 372 14.40 -16.81 -13.15
CA ASP A 372 15.20 -15.74 -13.77
C ASP A 372 14.62 -14.34 -13.46
N GLY A 373 14.35 -13.52 -14.45
CA GLY A 373 13.69 -12.22 -14.31
C GLY A 373 14.41 -11.29 -13.32
N CYS A 374 13.83 -11.07 -12.15
CA CYS A 374 14.40 -10.20 -11.13
C CYS A 374 15.74 -10.67 -10.55
N GLN A 375 16.21 -11.89 -10.85
CA GLN A 375 17.53 -12.36 -10.48
C GLN A 375 18.64 -11.62 -11.26
N ASP A 376 18.34 -11.09 -12.46
CA ASP A 376 19.16 -10.04 -13.07
C ASP A 376 18.86 -8.73 -12.36
N GLU A 377 19.47 -8.57 -11.18
CA GLU A 377 19.22 -7.47 -10.25
C GLU A 377 19.35 -6.10 -10.92
N ARG A 378 20.39 -5.94 -11.77
CA ARG A 378 20.61 -4.68 -12.46
C ARG A 378 19.46 -4.33 -13.42
N LYS A 379 19.08 -5.26 -14.30
CA LYS A 379 17.97 -5.02 -15.24
C LYS A 379 16.65 -4.80 -14.51
N TYR A 380 16.43 -5.52 -13.42
CA TYR A 380 15.23 -5.36 -12.61
C TYR A 380 15.17 -3.99 -11.92
N LYS A 381 16.28 -3.54 -11.31
CA LYS A 381 16.36 -2.21 -10.67
C LYS A 381 16.21 -1.09 -11.70
N ASP A 382 16.84 -1.22 -12.89
CA ASP A 382 16.65 -0.27 -13.99
C ASP A 382 15.18 -0.23 -14.46
N PHE A 383 14.54 -1.40 -14.64
CA PHE A 383 13.13 -1.49 -14.95
C PHE A 383 12.28 -0.75 -13.92
N LEU A 384 12.48 -1.06 -12.65
CA LEU A 384 11.64 -0.49 -11.58
C LEU A 384 11.79 1.03 -11.50
N ARG A 385 13.01 1.54 -11.48
CA ARG A 385 13.29 2.98 -11.43
C ARG A 385 12.71 3.74 -12.62
N ARG A 386 12.79 3.18 -13.83
CA ARG A 386 12.19 3.80 -15.03
C ARG A 386 10.66 3.91 -14.94
N HIS A 387 10.00 2.99 -14.25
CA HIS A 387 8.55 2.95 -14.08
C HIS A 387 8.06 3.64 -12.81
N THR A 388 8.98 4.05 -11.91
CA THR A 388 8.63 4.75 -10.67
C THR A 388 8.21 6.17 -10.95
N LEU A 389 7.14 6.62 -10.30
CA LEU A 389 6.63 7.99 -10.36
C LEU A 389 6.68 8.63 -8.96
N PRO A 390 7.11 9.90 -8.84
CA PRO A 390 7.08 10.62 -7.58
C PRO A 390 5.65 10.97 -7.19
N SER A 391 5.33 10.91 -5.90
CA SER A 391 4.09 11.49 -5.37
C SER A 391 4.29 12.98 -5.14
N GLN A 392 3.33 13.79 -5.56
CA GLN A 392 3.35 15.24 -5.33
C GLN A 392 2.96 15.58 -3.90
N VAL A 393 2.08 14.77 -3.30
CA VAL A 393 1.64 14.93 -1.90
C VAL A 393 1.64 13.55 -1.24
N TRP A 394 2.26 13.46 -0.06
CA TRP A 394 2.37 12.22 0.71
C TRP A 394 2.06 12.44 2.19
N TYR A 395 0.97 11.85 2.67
CA TYR A 395 0.51 11.92 4.06
C TYR A 395 0.62 10.58 4.78
N LYS A 396 1.05 10.63 6.04
CA LYS A 396 1.18 9.50 6.99
C LYS A 396 0.48 9.85 8.30
N ALA A 397 -0.42 8.99 8.78
CA ALA A 397 -1.14 9.23 10.03
C ALA A 397 -0.29 9.01 11.30
N TYR A 398 0.77 8.24 11.18
CA TYR A 398 1.67 7.87 12.28
C TYR A 398 3.14 7.92 11.80
N PRO A 399 3.66 9.15 11.56
CA PRO A 399 5.06 9.32 11.17
C PRO A 399 5.98 8.76 12.26
N GLY A 400 7.09 8.16 11.86
CA GLY A 400 8.06 7.55 12.78
C GLY A 400 7.77 6.10 13.18
N LEU A 401 6.64 5.50 12.79
CA LEU A 401 6.33 4.11 13.11
C LEU A 401 6.47 3.19 11.89
N THR A 402 7.36 2.22 11.99
CA THR A 402 7.48 1.13 11.01
C THR A 402 6.36 0.09 11.18
N ALA A 403 6.16 -0.76 10.18
CA ALA A 403 5.26 -1.92 10.29
C ALA A 403 5.69 -2.87 11.42
N ILE A 404 7.00 -2.96 11.69
CA ILE A 404 7.55 -3.75 12.80
C ILE A 404 7.23 -3.09 14.14
N ASP A 405 7.34 -1.76 14.26
CA ASP A 405 6.95 -1.04 15.48
C ASP A 405 5.47 -1.21 15.76
N LEU A 406 4.63 -1.10 14.74
CA LEU A 406 3.19 -1.34 14.88
C LEU A 406 2.88 -2.77 15.34
N GLU A 407 3.60 -3.78 14.84
CA GLU A 407 3.46 -5.17 15.31
C GLU A 407 3.91 -5.31 16.77
N ARG A 408 5.07 -4.74 17.12
CA ARG A 408 5.63 -4.74 18.47
C ARG A 408 4.66 -4.09 19.46
N ASN A 409 4.15 -2.91 19.15
CA ASN A 409 3.21 -2.17 20.00
C ASN A 409 1.91 -2.96 20.24
N SER A 410 1.39 -3.64 19.22
CA SER A 410 0.22 -4.52 19.39
C SER A 410 0.51 -5.71 20.30
N ARG A 411 1.72 -6.31 20.24
CA ARG A 411 2.14 -7.40 21.14
C ARG A 411 2.31 -6.90 22.59
N ILE A 412 2.84 -5.69 22.78
CA ILE A 412 2.93 -5.06 24.10
C ILE A 412 1.53 -4.94 24.69
N ARG A 413 0.58 -4.38 23.96
CA ARG A 413 -0.81 -4.25 24.41
C ARG A 413 -1.45 -5.60 24.74
N GLN A 414 -1.29 -6.60 23.86
CA GLN A 414 -1.84 -7.94 24.08
C GLN A 414 -1.29 -8.61 25.35
N GLY A 415 0.00 -8.45 25.64
CA GLY A 415 0.61 -8.98 26.86
C GLY A 415 0.04 -8.36 28.13
N LEU A 416 -0.34 -7.07 28.10
CA LEU A 416 -1.00 -6.40 29.22
C LEU A 416 -2.45 -6.87 29.45
N GLU A 417 -3.13 -7.35 28.43
CA GLU A 417 -4.49 -7.92 28.53
C GLU A 417 -4.48 -9.31 29.19
N THR A 418 -3.34 -10.02 29.16
CA THR A 418 -3.16 -11.32 29.81
C THR A 418 -3.00 -11.14 31.33
N ALA A 419 -3.85 -11.80 32.11
CA ALA A 419 -3.93 -11.60 33.55
C ALA A 419 -2.67 -12.06 34.31
N ALA A 420 -2.06 -13.16 33.90
CA ALA A 420 -0.82 -13.68 34.47
C ALA A 420 0.03 -14.32 33.37
N LEU A 421 1.29 -13.94 33.32
CA LEU A 421 2.30 -14.56 32.48
C LEU A 421 3.21 -15.47 33.33
N SER A 422 3.75 -16.52 32.71
CA SER A 422 4.87 -17.25 33.30
C SER A 422 6.10 -16.35 33.38
N GLU A 423 7.11 -16.71 34.21
CA GLU A 423 8.35 -15.92 34.28
C GLU A 423 9.05 -15.82 32.91
N ALA A 424 9.05 -16.93 32.14
CA ALA A 424 9.62 -16.94 30.80
C ALA A 424 8.85 -16.05 29.82
N ASP A 425 7.51 -16.12 29.83
CA ASP A 425 6.67 -15.30 28.94
C ASP A 425 6.76 -13.82 29.31
N ALA A 426 6.81 -13.49 30.61
CA ALA A 426 6.99 -12.11 31.08
C ALA A 426 8.34 -11.55 30.64
N ARG A 427 9.42 -12.34 30.71
CA ARG A 427 10.75 -11.95 30.20
C ARG A 427 10.74 -11.69 28.69
N ASN A 428 10.11 -12.59 27.92
CA ASN A 428 9.96 -12.42 26.48
C ASN A 428 9.12 -11.18 26.13
N TRP A 429 8.10 -10.89 26.94
CA TRP A 429 7.27 -9.72 26.73
C TRP A 429 8.02 -8.42 27.08
N ILE A 430 8.76 -8.38 28.20
CA ILE A 430 9.59 -7.22 28.58
C ILE A 430 10.65 -6.93 27.50
N ALA A 431 11.17 -7.96 26.83
CA ALA A 431 12.10 -7.78 25.71
C ALA A 431 11.48 -7.08 24.46
N LEU A 432 10.19 -6.83 24.44
CA LEU A 432 9.52 -6.02 23.42
C LEU A 432 9.60 -4.51 23.74
N LEU A 433 9.82 -4.15 24.98
CA LEU A 433 9.95 -2.78 25.46
C LEU A 433 11.38 -2.27 25.25
#